data_e067d0f7ce4959171f4a4ffa2beb6796
#
_entry.id   e067d0f7ce4959171f4a4ffa2beb6796
#
_cell.length_a   1.000
_cell.length_b   1.000
_cell.length_c   1.000
_cell.angle_alpha   90.00
_cell.angle_beta   90.00
_cell.angle_gamma   90.00
#
_symmetry.space_group_name_H-M   'P 1'
#
loop_
_entity.id
_entity.type
_entity.pdbx_description
1 polymer ?
#
loop_
_entity_poly.entity_id
_entity_poly.type
_entity_poly.pdbx_seq_one_letter_code
_entity_poly.pdbx_strand_id
1 'polypeptide(L)'
;KVQNMLFHLMPNSAFNKMGFKKADVINLCGTMAELDFSDSLHKVSCPVLIVCGEKDNANKKTAKELCHYLNNSNFHELMKTGHEANIEDPEELAIVLQRFYDSIN
;
A
#
# COMPACT_ATOMS: atom_id res chain seq x y z
N LYS A 1 -11.25 -0.76 -10.90
CA LYS A 1 -12.50 -0.41 -11.63
C LYS A 1 -13.64 -0.02 -10.69
N VAL A 2 -13.92 -0.78 -9.63
CA VAL A 2 -15.06 -0.52 -8.70
C VAL A 2 -14.86 0.78 -7.91
N GLN A 3 -13.66 1.06 -7.39
CA GLN A 3 -13.36 2.28 -6.64
C GLN A 3 -13.53 3.54 -7.49
N ASN A 4 -13.12 3.51 -8.75
CA ASN A 4 -13.27 4.65 -9.65
C ASN A 4 -14.76 4.97 -9.90
N MET A 5 -15.60 3.93 -10.02
CA MET A 5 -17.05 4.08 -10.14
C MET A 5 -17.65 4.71 -8.87
N LEU A 6 -17.18 4.32 -7.69
CA LEU A 6 -17.64 4.88 -6.41
C LEU A 6 -17.37 6.38 -6.31
N PHE A 7 -16.17 6.83 -6.71
CA PHE A 7 -15.82 8.25 -6.71
C PHE A 7 -16.69 9.08 -7.67
N HIS A 8 -17.11 8.52 -8.80
CA HIS A 8 -18.05 9.19 -9.71
C HIS A 8 -19.41 9.44 -9.05
N LEU A 9 -19.86 8.55 -8.17
CA LEU A 9 -21.15 8.67 -7.48
C LEU A 9 -21.11 9.61 -6.27
N MET A 10 -19.94 9.88 -5.70
CA MET A 10 -19.81 10.76 -4.54
C MET A 10 -20.04 12.23 -4.93
N PRO A 11 -20.72 13.03 -4.08
CA PRO A 11 -20.95 14.46 -4.34
C PRO A 11 -19.65 15.26 -4.25
N ASN A 12 -19.55 16.36 -5.03
CA ASN A 12 -18.39 17.25 -5.02
C ASN A 12 -18.06 17.79 -3.61
N SER A 13 -19.09 17.99 -2.79
CA SER A 13 -18.93 18.50 -1.42
C SER A 13 -18.09 17.57 -0.53
N ALA A 14 -18.09 16.26 -0.77
CA ALA A 14 -17.26 15.31 -0.04
C ALA A 14 -15.77 15.55 -0.30
N PHE A 15 -15.41 15.81 -1.56
CA PHE A 15 -14.03 16.10 -1.95
C PHE A 15 -13.58 17.49 -1.50
N ASN A 16 -14.45 18.49 -1.62
CA ASN A 16 -14.16 19.86 -1.22
C ASN A 16 -13.85 19.99 0.28
N LYS A 17 -14.54 19.21 1.13
CA LYS A 17 -14.25 19.14 2.57
C LYS A 17 -12.85 18.62 2.89
N MET A 18 -12.29 17.79 2.00
CA MET A 18 -10.94 17.25 2.12
C MET A 18 -9.88 18.13 1.42
N GLY A 19 -10.29 19.27 0.86
CA GLY A 19 -9.38 20.18 0.15
C GLY A 19 -9.06 19.76 -1.29
N PHE A 20 -9.82 18.81 -1.90
CA PHE A 20 -9.59 18.32 -3.25
C PHE A 20 -10.72 18.70 -4.20
N LYS A 21 -10.40 18.79 -5.49
CA LYS A 21 -11.42 18.81 -6.55
C LYS A 21 -11.73 17.39 -6.99
N LYS A 22 -13.00 17.05 -7.10
CA LYS A 22 -13.43 15.70 -7.52
C LYS A 22 -12.80 15.26 -8.84
N ALA A 23 -12.71 16.16 -9.83
CA ALA A 23 -12.12 15.86 -11.12
C ALA A 23 -10.65 15.44 -11.00
N ASP A 24 -9.86 16.12 -10.16
CA ASP A 24 -8.45 15.80 -9.95
C ASP A 24 -8.27 14.43 -9.32
N VAL A 25 -9.12 14.09 -8.33
CA VAL A 25 -9.11 12.76 -7.70
C VAL A 25 -9.46 11.66 -8.71
N ILE A 26 -10.50 11.86 -9.52
CA ILE A 26 -10.90 10.89 -10.56
C ILE A 26 -9.79 10.69 -11.58
N ASN A 27 -9.18 11.77 -12.06
CA ASN A 27 -8.07 11.71 -13.02
C ASN A 27 -6.86 10.98 -12.42
N LEU A 28 -6.48 11.31 -11.18
CA LEU A 28 -5.39 10.64 -10.48
C LEU A 28 -5.67 9.13 -10.33
N CYS A 29 -6.86 8.75 -9.88
CA CYS A 29 -7.24 7.35 -9.75
C CYS A 29 -7.24 6.62 -11.10
N GLY A 30 -7.64 7.30 -12.18
CA GLY A 30 -7.56 6.77 -13.55
C GLY A 30 -6.13 6.48 -13.95
N THR A 31 -5.23 7.44 -13.77
CA THR A 31 -3.80 7.30 -14.06
C THR A 31 -3.17 6.19 -13.21
N MET A 32 -3.46 6.14 -11.91
CA MET A 32 -2.93 5.10 -11.02
C MET A 32 -3.41 3.70 -11.42
N ALA A 33 -4.63 3.57 -11.94
CA ALA A 33 -5.16 2.27 -12.38
C ALA A 33 -4.48 1.72 -13.64
N GLU A 34 -3.78 2.57 -14.39
CA GLU A 34 -3.00 2.20 -15.58
C GLU A 34 -1.52 1.90 -15.25
N LEU A 35 -1.06 2.27 -14.05
CA LEU A 35 0.30 2.00 -13.63
C LEU A 35 0.47 0.50 -13.32
N ASP A 36 1.40 -0.12 -14.03
CA ASP A 36 1.85 -1.47 -13.75
C ASP A 36 3.38 -1.53 -13.87
N PHE A 37 4.03 -1.78 -12.76
CA PHE A 37 5.48 -1.90 -12.67
C PHE A 37 5.95 -3.35 -12.45
N SER A 38 5.05 -4.33 -12.48
CA SER A 38 5.35 -5.75 -12.16
C SER A 38 6.53 -6.27 -12.97
N ASP A 39 6.60 -5.95 -14.26
CA ASP A 39 7.70 -6.35 -15.16
C ASP A 39 9.06 -5.70 -14.83
N SER A 40 9.07 -4.68 -13.97
CA SER A 40 10.29 -3.97 -13.58
C SER A 40 10.76 -4.27 -12.17
N LEU A 41 9.93 -4.90 -11.35
CA LEU A 41 10.23 -5.16 -9.94
C LEU A 41 11.41 -6.13 -9.75
N HIS A 42 11.62 -7.05 -10.68
CA HIS A 42 12.78 -7.96 -10.66
C HIS A 42 14.14 -7.22 -10.75
N LYS A 43 14.16 -5.96 -11.20
CA LYS A 43 15.36 -5.12 -11.27
C LYS A 43 15.75 -4.51 -9.91
N VAL A 44 14.85 -4.60 -8.92
CA VAL A 44 15.13 -4.13 -7.57
C VAL A 44 16.09 -5.12 -6.91
N SER A 45 17.31 -4.67 -6.65
CA SER A 45 18.38 -5.50 -6.09
C SER A 45 18.60 -5.32 -4.58
N CYS A 46 18.12 -4.21 -4.01
CA CYS A 46 18.20 -3.98 -2.57
C CYS A 46 17.24 -4.90 -1.80
N PRO A 47 17.54 -5.19 -0.52
CA PRO A 47 16.58 -5.85 0.35
C PRO A 47 15.28 -5.04 0.48
N VAL A 48 14.15 -5.72 0.45
CA VAL A 48 12.82 -5.11 0.57
C VAL A 48 12.04 -5.80 1.68
N LEU A 49 11.48 -5.02 2.59
CA LEU A 49 10.51 -5.48 3.55
C LEU A 49 9.12 -4.98 3.14
N ILE A 50 8.19 -5.91 2.98
CA ILE A 50 6.78 -5.61 2.73
C ILE A 50 6.02 -5.85 4.02
N VAL A 51 5.40 -4.79 4.55
CA VAL A 51 4.60 -4.87 5.78
C VAL A 51 3.13 -4.62 5.44
N CYS A 52 2.24 -5.45 5.98
CA CYS A 52 0.80 -5.30 5.79
C CYS A 52 0.07 -5.68 7.08
N GLY A 53 -0.96 -4.92 7.43
CA GLY A 53 -1.80 -5.26 8.57
C GLY A 53 -2.66 -6.51 8.32
N GLU A 54 -2.86 -7.31 9.36
CA GLU A 54 -3.68 -8.53 9.32
C GLU A 54 -5.11 -8.26 8.82
N LYS A 55 -5.68 -7.11 9.19
CA LYS A 55 -7.05 -6.70 8.84
C LYS A 55 -7.15 -5.93 7.52
N ASP A 56 -6.03 -5.61 6.88
CA ASP A 56 -6.01 -4.93 5.58
C ASP A 56 -6.33 -5.91 4.43
N ASN A 57 -7.57 -6.37 4.40
CA ASN A 57 -8.04 -7.34 3.41
C ASN A 57 -7.98 -6.81 1.97
N ALA A 58 -8.02 -5.49 1.79
CA ALA A 58 -7.97 -4.88 0.47
C ALA A 58 -6.59 -5.01 -0.19
N ASN A 59 -5.51 -4.91 0.60
CA ASN A 59 -4.14 -4.85 0.10
C ASN A 59 -3.33 -6.12 0.38
N LYS A 60 -3.74 -6.96 1.34
CA LYS A 60 -2.99 -8.13 1.78
C LYS A 60 -2.62 -9.07 0.64
N LYS A 61 -3.55 -9.36 -0.26
CA LYS A 61 -3.29 -10.24 -1.41
C LYS A 61 -2.19 -9.66 -2.29
N THR A 62 -2.33 -8.40 -2.67
CA THR A 62 -1.34 -7.71 -3.51
C THR A 62 0.02 -7.58 -2.82
N ALA A 63 0.04 -7.30 -1.52
CA ALA A 63 1.26 -7.24 -0.73
C ALA A 63 2.03 -8.59 -0.73
N LYS A 64 1.32 -9.69 -0.60
CA LYS A 64 1.92 -11.04 -0.72
C LYS A 64 2.39 -11.35 -2.15
N GLU A 65 1.60 -10.99 -3.15
CA GLU A 65 1.97 -11.17 -4.55
C GLU A 65 3.22 -10.37 -4.93
N LEU A 66 3.42 -9.21 -4.35
CA LEU A 66 4.59 -8.36 -4.59
C LEU A 66 5.91 -9.09 -4.29
N CYS A 67 5.93 -9.98 -3.30
CA CYS A 67 7.10 -10.81 -3.00
C CYS A 67 7.52 -11.73 -4.16
N HIS A 68 6.59 -12.12 -5.02
CA HIS A 68 6.90 -13.00 -6.16
C HIS A 68 7.63 -12.26 -7.29
N TYR A 69 7.47 -10.94 -7.37
CA TYR A 69 8.12 -10.10 -8.37
C TYR A 69 9.48 -9.56 -7.92
N LEU A 70 9.75 -9.57 -6.61
CA LEU A 70 10.96 -9.06 -6.00
C LEU A 70 11.95 -10.21 -5.71
N ASN A 71 13.20 -10.06 -6.12
CA ASN A 71 14.21 -11.10 -5.93
C ASN A 71 14.71 -11.24 -4.49
N ASN A 72 14.64 -10.14 -3.70
CA ASN A 72 15.14 -10.08 -2.33
C ASN A 72 14.12 -9.38 -1.44
N SER A 73 13.05 -10.08 -1.10
CA SER A 73 11.97 -9.50 -0.29
C SER A 73 11.53 -10.43 0.83
N ASN A 74 11.08 -9.81 1.92
CA ASN A 74 10.42 -10.46 3.03
C ASN A 74 9.04 -9.84 3.24
N PHE A 75 8.06 -10.67 3.58
CA PHE A 75 6.73 -10.23 3.95
C PHE A 75 6.52 -10.36 5.46
N HIS A 76 5.99 -9.32 6.10
CA HIS A 76 5.62 -9.33 7.50
C HIS A 76 4.17 -8.86 7.69
N GLU A 77 3.38 -9.68 8.37
CA GLU A 77 1.99 -9.37 8.70
C GLU A 77 1.93 -8.83 10.14
N LEU A 78 1.49 -7.56 10.30
CA LEU A 78 1.26 -6.98 11.62
C LEU A 78 -0.09 -7.43 12.15
N MET A 79 -0.06 -8.14 13.28
CA MET A 79 -1.25 -8.70 13.92
C MET A 79 -2.19 -7.61 14.41
N LYS A 80 -3.50 -7.85 14.27
CA LYS A 80 -4.59 -6.97 14.75
C LYS A 80 -4.64 -5.57 14.12
N THR A 81 -3.77 -5.25 13.18
CA THR A 81 -3.63 -3.94 12.51
C THR A 81 -4.38 -3.92 11.18
N GLY A 82 -4.90 -2.75 10.81
CA GLY A 82 -5.52 -2.47 9.51
C GLY A 82 -4.55 -1.82 8.53
N HIS A 83 -5.08 -0.88 7.73
CA HIS A 83 -4.32 -0.19 6.69
C HIS A 83 -3.31 0.83 7.24
N GLU A 84 -3.67 1.51 8.33
CA GLU A 84 -2.87 2.56 8.93
C GLU A 84 -1.97 2.02 10.06
N ALA A 85 -1.16 1.00 9.74
CA ALA A 85 -0.34 0.29 10.70
C ALA A 85 0.59 1.20 11.53
N ASN A 86 1.06 2.29 10.94
CA ASN A 86 1.88 3.31 11.60
C ASN A 86 1.12 4.13 12.67
N ILE A 87 -0.20 4.11 12.63
CA ILE A 87 -1.09 4.78 13.60
C ILE A 87 -1.65 3.74 14.58
N GLU A 88 -2.03 2.56 14.08
CA GLU A 88 -2.71 1.54 14.86
C GLU A 88 -1.76 0.77 15.78
N ASP A 89 -0.52 0.50 15.34
CA ASP A 89 0.51 -0.16 16.14
C ASP A 89 1.92 0.31 15.77
N PRO A 90 2.28 1.56 16.11
CA PRO A 90 3.59 2.12 15.80
C PRO A 90 4.75 1.39 16.50
N GLU A 91 4.50 0.81 17.67
CA GLU A 91 5.53 0.11 18.45
C GLU A 91 5.96 -1.18 17.78
N GLU A 92 5.00 -2.04 17.40
CA GLU A 92 5.32 -3.29 16.69
C GLU A 92 5.91 -2.99 15.31
N LEU A 93 5.39 -1.99 14.60
CA LEU A 93 5.97 -1.56 13.33
C LEU A 93 7.44 -1.14 13.50
N ALA A 94 7.76 -0.38 14.54
CA ALA A 94 9.13 0.04 14.82
C ALA A 94 10.06 -1.14 15.10
N ILE A 95 9.59 -2.14 15.86
CA ILE A 95 10.35 -3.37 16.15
C ILE A 95 10.63 -4.14 14.85
N VAL A 96 9.63 -4.28 13.99
CA VAL A 96 9.76 -4.99 12.71
C VAL A 96 10.76 -4.29 11.79
N LEU A 97 10.68 -2.96 11.69
CA LEU A 97 11.62 -2.15 10.91
C LEU A 97 13.05 -2.26 11.45
N GLN A 98 13.23 -2.17 12.78
CA GLN A 98 14.55 -2.29 13.40
C GLN A 98 15.18 -3.65 13.11
N ARG A 99 14.43 -4.74 13.27
CA ARG A 99 14.90 -6.11 12.95
C ARG A 99 15.32 -6.23 11.48
N PHE A 100 14.55 -5.62 10.58
CA PHE A 100 14.90 -5.62 9.17
C PHE A 100 16.21 -4.88 8.91
N TYR A 101 16.39 -3.68 9.45
CA TYR A 101 17.64 -2.92 9.32
C TYR A 101 18.84 -3.65 9.92
N ASP A 102 18.67 -4.27 11.07
CA ASP A 102 19.73 -5.07 11.71
C ASP A 102 20.14 -6.28 10.87
N SER A 103 19.20 -6.85 10.10
CA SER A 103 19.45 -8.02 9.25
C SER A 103 20.20 -7.72 7.96
N ILE A 104 20.23 -6.45 7.53
CA ILE A 104 20.87 -6.03 6.27
C ILE A 104 22.18 -5.27 6.48
N ASN A 105 22.55 -4.99 7.73
CA ASN A 105 23.81 -4.38 8.13
C ASN A 105 24.75 -5.45 8.65
#